data_12e84945e37fbbfa9d513618487abc76
#
_entry.id   12e84945e37fbbfa9d513618487abc76
#
_cell.length_a   1.000
_cell.length_b   1.000
_cell.length_c   1.000
_cell.angle_alpha   90.00
_cell.angle_beta   90.00
_cell.angle_gamma   90.00
#
_symmetry.space_group_name_H-M   'P 1'
#
loop_
_entity.id
_entity.type
_entity.pdbx_description
1 polymer ?
#
loop_
_entity_poly.entity_id
_entity_poly.type
_entity_poly.pdbx_seq_one_letter_code
_entity_poly.pdbx_strand_id
1 'polypeptide(L)'
;MTYNIHVGVGMDKKLDLPRIAKVINDQKPDLVGLQEVDRGVERTQHIDEIAELAKLTKMDYAFAFNLPYQGGQYGVAILSRFRILATDHRHYKNLREAERRGFIRAEVLAHGQKLNFVTTHLDYQYEDGRVFETEQLLKALENVAGPLIVVGDFNDVPTGGAYRLMRGSFADAWSMSNPNSEGLSYPADKPTKRIDYIFTRSADGLRARRGWIPETPASDHVPVVAELEIRF
;
A
#
# COMPACT_ATOMS: atom_id res chain seq x y z
N MET A 1 -2.81 -6.70 -3.01
CA MET A 1 -2.28 -5.74 -4.00
C MET A 1 -1.82 -4.49 -3.28
N THR A 2 -0.72 -3.86 -3.68
CA THR A 2 -0.36 -2.47 -3.34
C THR A 2 -0.30 -1.64 -4.61
N TYR A 3 -0.71 -0.37 -4.55
CA TYR A 3 -0.71 0.52 -5.69
C TYR A 3 -0.64 1.99 -5.26
N ASN A 4 0.48 2.64 -5.50
CA ASN A 4 0.56 4.10 -5.46
C ASN A 4 -0.15 4.63 -6.70
N ILE A 5 -1.26 5.36 -6.52
CA ILE A 5 -2.13 5.81 -7.62
C ILE A 5 -1.81 7.22 -8.13
N HIS A 6 -0.78 7.87 -7.53
CA HIS A 6 -0.38 9.22 -7.93
C HIS A 6 -1.59 10.16 -8.10
N VAL A 7 -2.43 10.21 -7.05
CA VAL A 7 -3.68 10.98 -7.00
C VAL A 7 -4.57 10.81 -8.24
N GLY A 8 -4.64 9.58 -8.75
CA GLY A 8 -5.42 9.25 -9.95
C GLY A 8 -4.88 9.80 -11.27
N VAL A 9 -3.68 10.40 -11.26
CA VAL A 9 -3.07 11.05 -12.45
C VAL A 9 -2.09 10.09 -13.11
N GLY A 10 -2.37 9.75 -14.36
CA GLY A 10 -1.54 8.84 -15.15
C GLY A 10 -0.31 9.49 -15.77
N MET A 11 0.49 8.68 -16.48
CA MET A 11 1.67 9.14 -17.23
C MET A 11 1.35 10.18 -18.29
N ASP A 12 0.13 10.23 -18.78
CA ASP A 12 -0.41 11.24 -19.69
C ASP A 12 -0.83 12.55 -19.00
N LYS A 13 -0.59 12.66 -17.68
CA LYS A 13 -0.94 13.80 -16.82
C LYS A 13 -2.44 14.07 -16.72
N LYS A 14 -3.28 13.08 -16.95
CA LYS A 14 -4.74 13.18 -16.83
C LYS A 14 -5.22 12.46 -15.58
N LEU A 15 -6.09 13.12 -14.83
CA LEU A 15 -6.86 12.52 -13.73
C LEU A 15 -7.90 11.54 -14.32
N ASP A 16 -7.81 10.26 -13.99
CA ASP A 16 -8.68 9.22 -14.54
C ASP A 16 -8.85 8.05 -13.53
N LEU A 17 -9.76 8.22 -12.57
CA LEU A 17 -10.08 7.19 -11.58
C LEU A 17 -10.71 5.93 -12.19
N PRO A 18 -11.58 5.99 -13.22
CA PRO A 18 -12.01 4.81 -13.96
C PRO A 18 -10.85 3.96 -14.48
N ARG A 19 -9.76 4.56 -14.96
CA ARG A 19 -8.55 3.85 -15.40
C ARG A 19 -7.86 3.13 -14.24
N ILE A 20 -7.69 3.78 -13.08
CA ILE A 20 -7.18 3.16 -11.85
C ILE A 20 -8.07 1.98 -11.44
N ALA A 21 -9.40 2.19 -11.39
CA ALA A 21 -10.36 1.15 -11.04
C ALA A 21 -10.33 -0.04 -12.02
N LYS A 22 -10.12 0.23 -13.33
CA LYS A 22 -9.96 -0.83 -14.33
C LYS A 22 -8.73 -1.68 -14.05
N VAL A 23 -7.58 -1.08 -13.73
CA VAL A 23 -6.37 -1.81 -13.34
C VAL A 23 -6.64 -2.72 -12.14
N ILE A 24 -7.30 -2.20 -11.10
CA ILE A 24 -7.66 -2.98 -9.91
C ILE A 24 -8.60 -4.14 -10.29
N ASN A 25 -9.66 -3.85 -11.03
CA ASN A 25 -10.67 -4.86 -11.40
C ASN A 25 -10.11 -5.97 -12.29
N ASP A 26 -9.19 -5.66 -13.21
CA ASP A 26 -8.55 -6.64 -14.08
C ASP A 26 -7.71 -7.65 -13.27
N GLN A 27 -7.11 -7.23 -12.15
CA GLN A 27 -6.32 -8.09 -11.28
C GLN A 27 -7.15 -8.86 -10.25
N LYS A 28 -8.40 -8.47 -10.01
CA LYS A 28 -9.37 -9.10 -9.09
C LYS A 28 -8.82 -9.31 -7.66
N PRO A 29 -8.12 -8.35 -7.06
CA PRO A 29 -7.58 -8.52 -5.72
C PRO A 29 -8.72 -8.56 -4.68
N ASP A 30 -8.48 -9.29 -3.58
CA ASP A 30 -9.37 -9.27 -2.42
C ASP A 30 -9.11 -8.05 -1.53
N LEU A 31 -7.85 -7.62 -1.46
CA LEU A 31 -7.39 -6.49 -0.64
C LEU A 31 -6.43 -5.62 -1.45
N VAL A 32 -6.60 -4.30 -1.36
CA VAL A 32 -5.73 -3.32 -2.01
C VAL A 32 -5.31 -2.26 -1.01
N GLY A 33 -4.00 -2.05 -0.86
CA GLY A 33 -3.44 -0.85 -0.22
C GLY A 33 -3.15 0.19 -1.28
N LEU A 34 -3.70 1.38 -1.11
CA LEU A 34 -3.52 2.52 -1.98
C LEU A 34 -2.68 3.59 -1.29
N GLN A 35 -1.77 4.19 -2.02
CA GLN A 35 -0.97 5.33 -1.60
C GLN A 35 -1.26 6.52 -2.51
N GLU A 36 -0.99 7.72 -2.01
CA GLU A 36 -1.27 8.99 -2.70
C GLU A 36 -2.74 9.15 -3.08
N VAL A 37 -3.62 9.09 -2.09
CA VAL A 37 -5.06 9.24 -2.27
C VAL A 37 -5.51 10.61 -1.80
N ASP A 38 -6.13 11.38 -2.68
CA ASP A 38 -6.75 12.67 -2.38
C ASP A 38 -8.23 12.48 -2.00
N ARG A 39 -8.68 13.33 -1.09
CA ARG A 39 -10.08 13.42 -0.68
C ARG A 39 -10.51 14.87 -0.58
N GLY A 40 -11.28 15.34 -1.55
CA GLY A 40 -11.77 16.72 -1.61
C GLY A 40 -10.69 17.76 -1.88
N VAL A 41 -9.56 17.38 -2.48
CA VAL A 41 -8.43 18.26 -2.79
C VAL A 41 -8.68 19.00 -4.11
N GLU A 42 -8.27 20.29 -4.20
CA GLU A 42 -8.48 21.12 -5.38
C GLU A 42 -7.84 20.54 -6.64
N ARG A 43 -6.58 20.04 -6.58
CA ARG A 43 -5.87 19.46 -7.74
C ARG A 43 -6.58 18.28 -8.37
N THR A 44 -7.42 17.58 -7.59
CA THR A 44 -8.24 16.45 -8.01
C THR A 44 -9.72 16.81 -8.10
N GLN A 45 -10.02 18.11 -8.39
CA GLN A 45 -11.38 18.63 -8.64
C GLN A 45 -12.34 18.37 -7.46
N HIS A 46 -11.83 18.36 -6.24
CA HIS A 46 -12.58 18.08 -5.00
C HIS A 46 -13.23 16.70 -4.96
N ILE A 47 -12.75 15.73 -5.75
CA ILE A 47 -13.28 14.36 -5.75
C ILE A 47 -12.85 13.66 -4.44
N ASP A 48 -13.74 12.87 -3.87
CA ASP A 48 -13.38 11.85 -2.88
C ASP A 48 -12.93 10.59 -3.63
N GLU A 49 -11.62 10.51 -3.93
CA GLU A 49 -11.05 9.45 -4.78
C GLU A 49 -11.32 8.06 -4.24
N ILE A 50 -11.21 7.86 -2.91
CA ILE A 50 -11.42 6.52 -2.36
C ILE A 50 -12.89 6.10 -2.42
N ALA A 51 -13.83 7.04 -2.21
CA ALA A 51 -15.24 6.72 -2.34
C ALA A 51 -15.62 6.37 -3.79
N GLU A 52 -15.06 7.10 -4.76
CA GLU A 52 -15.30 6.80 -6.18
C GLU A 52 -14.64 5.47 -6.60
N LEU A 53 -13.40 5.20 -6.17
CA LEU A 53 -12.75 3.92 -6.43
C LEU A 53 -13.50 2.75 -5.78
N ALA A 54 -13.98 2.90 -4.55
CA ALA A 54 -14.79 1.88 -3.86
C ALA A 54 -16.07 1.54 -4.64
N LYS A 55 -16.75 2.56 -5.15
CA LYS A 55 -17.94 2.39 -6.02
C LYS A 55 -17.60 1.68 -7.33
N LEU A 56 -16.54 2.10 -8.03
CA LEU A 56 -16.12 1.53 -9.32
C LEU A 56 -15.60 0.09 -9.18
N THR A 57 -15.02 -0.27 -8.05
CA THR A 57 -14.48 -1.62 -7.78
C THR A 57 -15.48 -2.51 -7.03
N LYS A 58 -16.57 -1.94 -6.49
CA LYS A 58 -17.55 -2.61 -5.63
C LYS A 58 -16.90 -3.23 -4.38
N MET A 59 -15.98 -2.49 -3.75
CA MET A 59 -15.26 -2.91 -2.57
C MET A 59 -15.60 -1.99 -1.38
N ASP A 60 -15.55 -2.53 -0.16
CA ASP A 60 -15.54 -1.72 1.06
C ASP A 60 -14.24 -0.92 1.12
N TYR A 61 -14.21 0.19 1.87
CA TYR A 61 -13.01 0.99 1.99
C TYR A 61 -12.77 1.57 3.37
N ALA A 62 -11.51 1.91 3.62
CA ALA A 62 -11.08 2.73 4.74
C ALA A 62 -10.03 3.75 4.26
N PHE A 63 -10.06 4.96 4.83
CA PHE A 63 -9.13 6.04 4.48
C PHE A 63 -8.41 6.54 5.72
N ALA A 64 -7.12 6.79 5.59
CA ALA A 64 -6.28 7.39 6.61
C ALA A 64 -5.77 8.74 6.14
N PHE A 65 -6.20 9.77 6.82
CA PHE A 65 -5.77 11.15 6.61
C PHE A 65 -4.35 11.35 7.13
N ASN A 66 -3.39 11.66 6.26
CA ASN A 66 -2.03 11.99 6.66
C ASN A 66 -1.84 13.50 6.86
N LEU A 67 -2.22 14.33 5.88
CA LEU A 67 -2.04 15.76 5.95
C LEU A 67 -3.15 16.54 5.21
N PRO A 68 -3.45 17.80 5.62
CA PRO A 68 -4.30 18.68 4.84
C PRO A 68 -3.55 19.17 3.60
N TYR A 69 -4.25 19.21 2.48
CA TYR A 69 -3.68 19.70 1.22
C TYR A 69 -4.76 20.39 0.38
N GLN A 70 -4.51 21.61 -0.08
CA GLN A 70 -5.39 22.39 -0.96
C GLN A 70 -6.89 22.31 -0.61
N GLY A 71 -7.24 22.51 0.65
CA GLY A 71 -8.62 22.49 1.15
C GLY A 71 -9.22 21.10 1.42
N GLY A 72 -8.51 20.04 1.07
CA GLY A 72 -8.91 18.65 1.30
C GLY A 72 -7.94 17.87 2.17
N GLN A 73 -7.91 16.57 1.98
CA GLN A 73 -7.12 15.58 2.73
C GLN A 73 -6.32 14.71 1.76
N TYR A 74 -5.07 14.43 2.10
CA TYR A 74 -4.21 13.50 1.39
C TYR A 74 -3.75 12.38 2.31
N GLY A 75 -3.68 11.15 1.81
CA GLY A 75 -3.30 10.03 2.64
C GLY A 75 -3.18 8.69 1.93
N VAL A 76 -3.45 7.64 2.70
CA VAL A 76 -3.43 6.25 2.23
C VAL A 76 -4.80 5.61 2.46
N ALA A 77 -5.13 4.57 1.68
CA ALA A 77 -6.44 3.93 1.78
C ALA A 77 -6.36 2.41 1.58
N ILE A 78 -7.39 1.73 2.02
CA ILE A 78 -7.59 0.29 1.80
C ILE A 78 -8.91 0.10 1.06
N LEU A 79 -8.89 -0.75 0.01
CA LEU A 79 -10.08 -1.35 -0.56
C LEU A 79 -10.14 -2.82 -0.17
N SER A 80 -11.33 -3.33 0.14
CA SER A 80 -11.53 -4.70 0.59
C SER A 80 -12.79 -5.33 0.00
N ARG A 81 -12.68 -6.55 -0.54
CA ARG A 81 -13.86 -7.38 -0.87
C ARG A 81 -14.47 -8.00 0.39
N PHE A 82 -13.68 -8.08 1.46
CA PHE A 82 -14.14 -8.58 2.73
C PHE A 82 -14.69 -7.44 3.58
N ARG A 83 -15.63 -7.76 4.47
CA ARG A 83 -16.14 -6.80 5.44
C ARG A 83 -15.02 -6.30 6.33
N ILE A 84 -14.85 -4.98 6.41
CA ILE A 84 -13.96 -4.32 7.35
C ILE A 84 -14.63 -4.30 8.73
N LEU A 85 -13.99 -4.89 9.73
CA LEU A 85 -14.49 -4.99 11.10
C LEU A 85 -14.05 -3.82 11.98
N ALA A 86 -12.79 -3.40 11.80
CA ALA A 86 -12.18 -2.31 12.57
C ALA A 86 -11.02 -1.71 11.78
N THR A 87 -10.69 -0.46 12.10
CA THR A 87 -9.52 0.25 11.54
C THR A 87 -8.71 0.90 12.65
N ASP A 88 -7.39 0.96 12.48
CA ASP A 88 -6.46 1.71 13.33
C ASP A 88 -5.55 2.54 12.41
N HIS A 89 -5.56 3.86 12.60
CA HIS A 89 -4.75 4.80 11.83
C HIS A 89 -3.77 5.50 12.77
N ARG A 90 -2.51 5.55 12.39
CA ARG A 90 -1.45 6.24 13.14
C ARG A 90 -0.56 7.03 12.22
N HIS A 91 -0.24 8.27 12.65
CA HIS A 91 0.80 9.08 12.06
C HIS A 91 2.16 8.67 12.63
N TYR A 92 3.19 8.72 11.78
CA TYR A 92 4.57 8.65 12.24
C TYR A 92 5.03 9.98 12.84
N LYS A 93 5.97 9.90 13.77
CA LYS A 93 6.75 11.05 14.21
C LYS A 93 7.89 11.25 13.23
N ASN A 94 8.11 12.48 12.82
CA ASN A 94 9.22 12.84 11.94
C ASN A 94 10.47 13.18 12.76
N LEU A 95 11.66 12.86 12.23
CA LEU A 95 12.95 13.27 12.82
C LEU A 95 13.25 14.75 12.58
N ARG A 96 12.62 15.34 11.55
CA ARG A 96 12.75 16.73 11.11
C ARG A 96 11.47 17.21 10.47
N GLU A 97 11.43 18.47 10.05
CA GLU A 97 10.33 18.95 9.22
C GLU A 97 10.31 18.17 7.89
N ALA A 98 9.24 17.43 7.67
CA ALA A 98 8.99 16.60 6.50
C ALA A 98 7.49 16.39 6.32
N GLU A 99 7.10 15.86 5.18
CA GLU A 99 5.71 15.49 4.91
C GLU A 99 5.22 14.46 5.95
N ARG A 100 4.07 14.73 6.55
CA ARG A 100 3.51 13.81 7.56
C ARG A 100 3.01 12.53 6.91
N ARG A 101 3.61 11.42 7.28
CA ARG A 101 3.30 10.07 6.85
C ARG A 101 2.60 9.27 7.95
N GLY A 102 2.09 8.10 7.59
CA GLY A 102 1.43 7.20 8.52
C GLY A 102 1.01 5.91 7.85
N PHE A 103 0.28 5.09 8.60
CA PHE A 103 -0.30 3.85 8.10
C PHE A 103 -1.75 3.70 8.54
N ILE A 104 -2.50 2.90 7.83
CA ILE A 104 -3.78 2.37 8.26
C ILE A 104 -3.75 0.85 8.30
N ARG A 105 -4.28 0.27 9.39
CA ARG A 105 -4.58 -1.15 9.52
C ARG A 105 -6.09 -1.35 9.46
N ALA A 106 -6.53 -2.31 8.66
CA ALA A 106 -7.89 -2.83 8.67
C ALA A 106 -7.88 -4.27 9.19
N GLU A 107 -8.74 -4.59 10.15
CA GLU A 107 -9.11 -5.96 10.49
C GLU A 107 -10.28 -6.34 9.60
N VAL A 108 -10.13 -7.39 8.79
CA VAL A 108 -11.15 -7.87 7.86
C VAL A 108 -11.57 -9.30 8.19
N LEU A 109 -12.79 -9.68 7.81
CA LEU A 109 -13.29 -11.04 7.95
C LEU A 109 -13.13 -11.79 6.62
N ALA A 110 -11.99 -12.44 6.42
CA ALA A 110 -11.69 -13.22 5.23
C ALA A 110 -12.03 -14.70 5.44
N HIS A 111 -13.01 -15.21 4.69
CA HIS A 111 -13.45 -16.62 4.78
C HIS A 111 -13.75 -17.11 6.21
N GLY A 112 -14.34 -16.25 7.04
CA GLY A 112 -14.67 -16.55 8.44
C GLY A 112 -13.51 -16.38 9.43
N GLN A 113 -12.35 -15.97 8.98
CA GLN A 113 -11.16 -15.74 9.81
C GLN A 113 -10.76 -14.26 9.81
N LYS A 114 -10.27 -13.79 10.95
CA LYS A 114 -9.75 -12.43 11.07
C LYS A 114 -8.37 -12.32 10.43
N LEU A 115 -8.19 -11.32 9.58
CA LEU A 115 -6.94 -10.98 8.91
C LEU A 115 -6.66 -9.49 9.09
N ASN A 116 -5.43 -9.12 9.38
CA ASN A 116 -4.99 -7.74 9.44
C ASN A 116 -4.29 -7.36 8.14
N PHE A 117 -4.75 -6.27 7.53
CA PHE A 117 -4.16 -5.69 6.34
C PHE A 117 -3.76 -4.25 6.60
N VAL A 118 -2.51 -3.93 6.32
CA VAL A 118 -1.92 -2.62 6.59
C VAL A 118 -1.41 -2.02 5.30
N THR A 119 -1.66 -0.72 5.09
CA THR A 119 -0.98 0.04 4.04
C THR A 119 -0.28 1.26 4.61
N THR A 120 0.89 1.57 4.07
CA THR A 120 1.72 2.71 4.43
C THR A 120 2.31 3.40 3.20
N HIS A 121 2.78 4.62 3.38
CA HIS A 121 3.62 5.33 2.43
C HIS A 121 4.70 6.05 3.25
N LEU A 122 5.97 5.65 3.07
CA LEU A 122 7.09 6.19 3.83
C LEU A 122 7.67 7.46 3.20
N ASP A 123 8.54 8.15 3.96
CA ASP A 123 9.23 9.35 3.53
C ASP A 123 10.01 9.12 2.22
N TYR A 124 9.79 9.98 1.23
CA TYR A 124 10.48 9.88 -0.07
C TYR A 124 11.86 10.57 -0.08
N GLN A 125 12.09 11.51 0.85
CA GLN A 125 13.28 12.37 0.84
C GLN A 125 14.45 11.77 1.61
N TYR A 126 14.20 11.24 2.83
CA TYR A 126 15.26 10.92 3.79
C TYR A 126 15.29 9.44 4.15
N GLU A 127 16.43 8.80 3.96
CA GLU A 127 16.61 7.37 4.31
C GLU A 127 16.43 7.13 5.81
N ASP A 128 17.03 7.97 6.65
CA ASP A 128 16.90 7.87 8.11
C ASP A 128 15.46 8.14 8.58
N GLY A 129 14.72 9.00 7.87
CA GLY A 129 13.27 9.18 8.07
C GLY A 129 12.51 7.88 7.84
N ARG A 130 12.72 7.21 6.68
CA ARG A 130 12.10 5.91 6.37
C ARG A 130 12.43 4.83 7.39
N VAL A 131 13.69 4.78 7.84
CA VAL A 131 14.12 3.84 8.89
C VAL A 131 13.33 4.08 10.18
N PHE A 132 13.25 5.33 10.63
CA PHE A 132 12.53 5.72 11.85
C PHE A 132 11.02 5.48 11.76
N GLU A 133 10.41 5.73 10.60
CA GLU A 133 9.01 5.42 10.33
C GLU A 133 8.74 3.91 10.36
N THR A 134 9.66 3.11 9.80
CA THR A 134 9.57 1.65 9.80
C THR A 134 9.70 1.08 11.23
N GLU A 135 10.58 1.62 12.07
CA GLU A 135 10.69 1.22 13.48
C GLU A 135 9.37 1.48 14.22
N GLN A 136 8.72 2.63 13.98
CA GLN A 136 7.42 2.96 14.57
C GLN A 136 6.33 2.02 14.06
N LEU A 137 6.32 1.70 12.76
CA LEU A 137 5.40 0.74 12.16
C LEU A 137 5.55 -0.63 12.82
N LEU A 138 6.75 -1.19 12.87
CA LEU A 138 7.03 -2.49 13.47
C LEU A 138 6.59 -2.53 14.94
N LYS A 139 6.92 -1.50 15.71
CA LYS A 139 6.48 -1.39 17.12
C LYS A 139 4.97 -1.34 17.28
N ALA A 140 4.28 -0.62 16.40
CA ALA A 140 2.81 -0.54 16.42
C ALA A 140 2.14 -1.88 16.09
N LEU A 141 2.80 -2.72 15.29
CA LEU A 141 2.28 -4.00 14.82
C LEU A 141 2.75 -5.20 15.67
N GLU A 142 3.66 -5.00 16.60
CA GLU A 142 4.29 -6.07 17.41
C GLU A 142 3.26 -6.98 18.09
N ASN A 143 2.22 -6.40 18.69
CA ASN A 143 1.20 -7.12 19.46
C ASN A 143 -0.12 -7.31 18.70
N VAL A 144 -0.14 -7.12 17.39
CA VAL A 144 -1.33 -7.38 16.57
C VAL A 144 -1.53 -8.90 16.45
N ALA A 145 -2.66 -9.39 16.95
CA ALA A 145 -2.99 -10.81 16.91
C ALA A 145 -3.49 -11.26 15.53
N GLY A 146 -3.18 -12.51 15.15
CA GLY A 146 -3.60 -13.15 13.91
C GLY A 146 -2.78 -12.74 12.67
N PRO A 147 -3.12 -13.31 11.51
CA PRO A 147 -2.39 -13.09 10.27
C PRO A 147 -2.29 -11.60 9.90
N LEU A 148 -1.09 -11.18 9.48
CA LEU A 148 -0.75 -9.79 9.23
C LEU A 148 -0.02 -9.62 7.90
N ILE A 149 -0.60 -8.79 7.04
CA ILE A 149 -0.05 -8.39 5.74
C ILE A 149 0.21 -6.89 5.79
N VAL A 150 1.41 -6.46 5.41
CA VAL A 150 1.79 -5.05 5.29
C VAL A 150 2.16 -4.77 3.85
N VAL A 151 1.52 -3.77 3.26
CA VAL A 151 1.80 -3.34 1.89
C VAL A 151 2.08 -1.85 1.84
N GLY A 152 2.67 -1.37 0.77
CA GLY A 152 2.84 0.06 0.57
C GLY A 152 3.99 0.44 -0.34
N ASP A 153 4.09 1.74 -0.54
CA ASP A 153 5.26 2.40 -1.08
C ASP A 153 6.21 2.75 0.07
N PHE A 154 7.31 2.03 0.13
CA PHE A 154 8.33 2.21 1.17
C PHE A 154 9.39 3.25 0.77
N ASN A 155 9.35 3.76 -0.47
CA ASN A 155 10.35 4.67 -1.02
C ASN A 155 11.80 4.18 -0.81
N ASP A 156 11.97 2.89 -0.57
CA ASP A 156 13.25 2.26 -0.24
C ASP A 156 13.49 1.02 -1.10
N VAL A 157 14.73 0.81 -1.49
CA VAL A 157 15.13 -0.35 -2.32
C VAL A 157 15.50 -1.55 -1.44
N PRO A 158 15.64 -2.79 -2.00
CA PRO A 158 15.96 -3.99 -1.20
C PRO A 158 17.29 -3.92 -0.42
N THR A 159 18.17 -2.98 -0.77
CA THR A 159 19.42 -2.71 -0.05
C THR A 159 19.29 -1.60 1.00
N GLY A 160 18.14 -0.95 1.11
CA GLY A 160 17.90 0.15 2.03
C GLY A 160 17.59 -0.28 3.46
N GLY A 161 17.61 0.68 4.37
CA GLY A 161 17.46 0.44 5.81
C GLY A 161 16.04 0.02 6.20
N ALA A 162 15.02 0.66 5.65
CA ALA A 162 13.61 0.35 5.92
C ALA A 162 13.26 -1.08 5.46
N TYR A 163 13.68 -1.46 4.24
CA TYR A 163 13.48 -2.82 3.75
C TYR A 163 14.15 -3.86 4.66
N ARG A 164 15.42 -3.64 5.05
CA ARG A 164 16.14 -4.57 5.93
C ARG A 164 15.46 -4.74 7.30
N LEU A 165 14.94 -3.66 7.88
CA LEU A 165 14.17 -3.72 9.11
C LEU A 165 12.91 -4.56 8.96
N MET A 166 12.13 -4.34 7.91
CA MET A 166 10.94 -5.16 7.62
C MET A 166 11.30 -6.64 7.49
N ARG A 167 12.39 -6.97 6.80
CA ARG A 167 12.86 -8.36 6.61
C ARG A 167 13.25 -9.07 7.91
N GLY A 168 13.47 -8.35 8.99
CA GLY A 168 13.73 -8.94 10.31
C GLY A 168 12.57 -9.75 10.87
N SER A 169 11.32 -9.37 10.55
CA SER A 169 10.10 -10.01 11.07
C SER A 169 9.10 -10.41 10.00
N PHE A 170 9.28 -9.94 8.77
CA PHE A 170 8.36 -10.16 7.65
C PHE A 170 9.05 -10.82 6.47
N ALA A 171 8.34 -11.70 5.80
CA ALA A 171 8.71 -12.27 4.51
C ALA A 171 8.22 -11.35 3.38
N ASP A 172 9.04 -11.14 2.39
CA ASP A 172 8.70 -10.39 1.18
C ASP A 172 8.05 -11.32 0.16
N ALA A 173 6.80 -11.05 -0.16
CA ALA A 173 5.99 -11.89 -1.04
C ALA A 173 6.58 -12.01 -2.46
N TRP A 174 7.16 -10.91 -2.99
CA TRP A 174 7.81 -10.96 -4.30
C TRP A 174 9.03 -11.88 -4.29
N SER A 175 9.95 -11.68 -3.34
CA SER A 175 11.16 -12.51 -3.25
C SER A 175 10.86 -13.98 -3.01
N MET A 176 9.75 -14.30 -2.33
CA MET A 176 9.31 -15.69 -2.13
C MET A 176 8.80 -16.34 -3.42
N SER A 177 8.07 -15.61 -4.25
CA SER A 177 7.41 -16.13 -5.45
C SER A 177 8.22 -15.94 -6.73
N ASN A 178 9.17 -15.00 -6.76
CA ASN A 178 9.97 -14.63 -7.93
C ASN A 178 11.46 -14.45 -7.56
N PRO A 179 12.16 -15.48 -7.08
CA PRO A 179 13.53 -15.35 -6.53
C PRO A 179 14.58 -14.86 -7.53
N ASN A 180 14.29 -14.96 -8.83
CA ASN A 180 15.19 -14.58 -9.92
C ASN A 180 14.75 -13.30 -10.65
N SER A 181 13.82 -12.52 -10.07
CA SER A 181 13.31 -11.29 -10.67
C SER A 181 13.38 -10.12 -9.69
N GLU A 182 13.78 -8.96 -10.19
CA GLU A 182 13.96 -7.76 -9.37
C GLU A 182 12.63 -7.19 -8.85
N GLY A 183 11.53 -7.33 -9.59
CA GLY A 183 10.21 -6.83 -9.17
C GLY A 183 10.11 -5.32 -9.19
N LEU A 184 10.66 -4.68 -10.22
CA LEU A 184 10.71 -3.23 -10.35
C LEU A 184 9.31 -2.63 -10.50
N SER A 185 9.01 -1.56 -9.76
CA SER A 185 7.68 -0.95 -9.70
C SER A 185 7.65 0.54 -10.08
N TYR A 186 8.80 1.19 -10.16
CA TYR A 186 8.91 2.64 -10.41
C TYR A 186 10.14 2.98 -11.27
N PRO A 187 10.08 4.02 -12.16
CA PRO A 187 8.84 4.64 -12.69
C PRO A 187 8.10 3.70 -13.66
N ALA A 188 6.80 3.91 -13.85
CA ALA A 188 5.92 3.00 -14.58
C ALA A 188 6.29 2.81 -16.06
N ASP A 189 6.83 3.84 -16.74
CA ASP A 189 7.21 3.80 -18.14
C ASP A 189 8.51 3.01 -18.41
N LYS A 190 9.43 3.03 -17.44
CA LYS A 190 10.71 2.28 -17.48
C LYS A 190 11.15 1.94 -16.07
N PRO A 191 10.59 0.90 -15.47
CA PRO A 191 10.88 0.56 -14.08
C PRO A 191 12.38 0.28 -13.84
N THR A 192 12.94 1.00 -12.86
CA THR A 192 14.36 0.90 -12.46
C THR A 192 14.53 0.71 -10.96
N LYS A 193 13.45 0.88 -10.18
CA LYS A 193 13.46 0.73 -8.73
C LYS A 193 12.33 -0.18 -8.31
N ARG A 194 12.59 -0.96 -7.28
CA ARG A 194 11.59 -1.69 -6.52
C ARG A 194 11.42 -0.99 -5.18
N ILE A 195 10.31 -0.30 -5.00
CA ILE A 195 10.00 0.50 -3.80
C ILE A 195 8.61 0.18 -3.23
N ASP A 196 7.79 -0.56 -3.97
CA ASP A 196 6.48 -1.03 -3.56
C ASP A 196 6.56 -2.50 -3.13
N TYR A 197 6.02 -2.83 -1.96
CA TYR A 197 6.17 -4.14 -1.36
C TYR A 197 4.87 -4.72 -0.82
N ILE A 198 4.83 -6.05 -0.77
CA ILE A 198 3.87 -6.84 -0.02
C ILE A 198 4.65 -7.73 0.95
N PHE A 199 4.49 -7.48 2.23
CA PHE A 199 5.12 -8.22 3.31
C PHE A 199 4.10 -9.05 4.06
N THR A 200 4.47 -10.28 4.45
CA THR A 200 3.68 -11.14 5.33
C THR A 200 4.47 -11.41 6.61
N ARG A 201 3.84 -11.33 7.78
CA ARG A 201 4.55 -11.61 9.02
C ARG A 201 5.00 -13.08 9.04
N SER A 202 6.29 -13.30 9.26
CA SER A 202 6.92 -14.62 9.08
C SER A 202 6.34 -15.69 10.03
N ALA A 203 5.90 -15.29 11.22
CA ALA A 203 5.31 -16.18 12.22
C ALA A 203 3.89 -16.68 11.90
N ASP A 204 3.19 -16.07 10.93
CA ASP A 204 1.77 -16.33 10.68
C ASP A 204 1.52 -17.48 9.66
N GLY A 205 2.57 -18.06 9.10
CA GLY A 205 2.44 -19.16 8.13
C GLY A 205 1.88 -18.74 6.76
N LEU A 206 1.78 -17.43 6.49
CA LEU A 206 1.38 -16.89 5.20
C LEU A 206 2.46 -17.17 4.14
N ARG A 207 2.07 -17.70 2.98
CA ARG A 207 2.99 -18.02 1.88
C ARG A 207 2.56 -17.36 0.59
N ALA A 208 3.48 -16.65 -0.07
CA ALA A 208 3.25 -16.18 -1.42
C ALA A 208 3.38 -17.35 -2.41
N ARG A 209 2.29 -17.60 -3.15
CA ARG A 209 2.23 -18.61 -4.22
C ARG A 209 2.66 -18.03 -5.55
N ARG A 210 2.27 -16.80 -5.81
CA ARG A 210 2.53 -16.08 -7.04
C ARG A 210 2.63 -14.59 -6.77
N GLY A 211 3.55 -13.91 -7.45
CA GLY A 211 3.65 -12.46 -7.51
C GLY A 211 3.73 -11.99 -8.96
N TRP A 212 3.08 -10.89 -9.30
CA TRP A 212 3.18 -10.28 -10.64
C TRP A 212 3.00 -8.77 -10.56
N ILE A 213 3.46 -8.09 -11.60
CA ILE A 213 3.41 -6.65 -11.77
C ILE A 213 2.76 -6.37 -13.12
N PRO A 214 1.48 -5.96 -13.16
CA PRO A 214 0.82 -5.59 -14.41
C PRO A 214 1.34 -4.25 -14.92
N GLU A 215 1.75 -4.20 -16.17
CA GLU A 215 2.15 -2.97 -16.84
C GLU A 215 0.93 -2.06 -17.05
N THR A 216 1.08 -0.77 -16.71
CA THR A 216 0.02 0.20 -16.88
C THR A 216 0.58 1.63 -16.86
N PRO A 217 0.06 2.55 -17.69
CA PRO A 217 0.38 3.97 -17.63
C PRO A 217 -0.57 4.76 -16.71
N ALA A 218 -1.40 4.07 -15.92
CA ALA A 218 -2.47 4.70 -15.14
C ALA A 218 -1.96 5.48 -13.91
N SER A 219 -0.72 5.25 -13.49
CA SER A 219 0.03 5.98 -12.46
C SER A 219 1.50 6.07 -12.89
N ASP A 220 2.34 6.79 -12.17
CA ASP A 220 3.79 6.76 -12.30
C ASP A 220 4.44 5.56 -11.58
N HIS A 221 3.66 4.79 -10.82
CA HIS A 221 3.99 3.45 -10.33
C HIS A 221 3.20 2.36 -11.07
N VAL A 222 3.76 1.17 -11.16
CA VAL A 222 3.00 -0.04 -11.51
C VAL A 222 2.62 -0.80 -10.25
N PRO A 223 1.40 -1.41 -10.18
CA PRO A 223 0.97 -2.10 -8.98
C PRO A 223 1.72 -3.42 -8.78
N VAL A 224 1.94 -3.78 -7.52
CA VAL A 224 2.46 -5.11 -7.15
C VAL A 224 1.31 -5.96 -6.63
N VAL A 225 1.19 -7.17 -7.15
CA VAL A 225 0.12 -8.12 -6.79
C VAL A 225 0.74 -9.42 -6.28
N ALA A 226 0.15 -10.01 -5.26
CA ALA A 226 0.54 -11.34 -4.78
C ALA A 226 -0.70 -12.17 -4.44
N GLU A 227 -0.63 -13.45 -4.78
CA GLU A 227 -1.53 -14.48 -4.29
C GLU A 227 -0.91 -15.12 -3.05
N LEU A 228 -1.64 -15.03 -1.93
CA LEU A 228 -1.18 -15.52 -0.63
C LEU A 228 -2.04 -16.71 -0.20
N GLU A 229 -1.37 -17.79 0.19
CA GLU A 229 -1.99 -18.91 0.88
C GLU A 229 -1.95 -18.65 2.39
N ILE A 230 -3.10 -18.76 3.03
CA ILE A 230 -3.24 -18.70 4.49
C ILE A 230 -3.50 -20.12 4.98
N ARG A 231 -2.62 -20.64 5.85
CA ARG A 231 -2.85 -21.90 6.56
C ARG A 231 -3.34 -21.55 7.95
N PHE A 232 -4.59 -21.87 8.20
CA PHE A 232 -5.22 -21.73 9.51
C PHE A 232 -5.04 -23.01 10.34
#